data_5ac34d1a09420f4324dd8fd9fb07a25d
#
_entry.id   5ac34d1a09420f4324dd8fd9fb07a25d
#
_cell.length_a   1.000
_cell.length_b   1.000
_cell.length_c   1.000
_cell.angle_alpha   90.00
_cell.angle_beta   90.00
_cell.angle_gamma   90.00
#
_symmetry.space_group_name_H-M   'P 1'
#
loop_
_entity.id
_entity.type
_entity.pdbx_description
1 polymer ?
#
loop_
_entity_poly.entity_id
_entity_poly.type
_entity_poly.pdbx_seq_one_letter_code
_entity_poly.pdbx_strand_id
1 'polypeptide(L)'
;MAPAVLTPASAGRSLSSYFNLDASPAPVPASAQASAAPGLEQQLARLAASGSPDDAYAAYNLLDDCILFQKEGRLPELEFERGSEMTADEKIAQQSLCANLTERQKSARLDFLEKAAKGGVAGASTRFFHEGPFGDRSALRSRPDDPLVLAWKQQAVAQLTVQADQAELSSLGTLMMAYLADGDVTKKDAPKAYGYLLALRMVHDDILTPGSTNPYQDSYWHWLRDELTPEQQAAAVSRANAIAAKFRQHAGLPALG
;
A
#
# COMPACT_ATOMS: atom_id res chain seq x y z
N MET A 1 -37.37 9.60 -7.37
CA MET A 1 -36.47 8.52 -6.94
C MET A 1 -35.07 9.11 -6.92
N ALA A 2 -34.48 9.29 -5.75
CA ALA A 2 -33.14 9.85 -5.62
C ALA A 2 -32.12 8.71 -5.82
N PRO A 3 -30.99 8.96 -6.52
CA PRO A 3 -29.96 7.95 -6.67
C PRO A 3 -29.22 7.75 -5.34
N ALA A 4 -29.00 6.49 -4.97
CA ALA A 4 -28.21 6.12 -3.81
C ALA A 4 -26.74 6.53 -4.05
N VAL A 5 -26.21 7.34 -3.15
CA VAL A 5 -24.79 7.68 -3.11
C VAL A 5 -24.05 6.44 -2.61
N LEU A 6 -23.33 5.77 -3.52
CA LEU A 6 -22.39 4.72 -3.15
C LEU A 6 -21.15 5.37 -2.57
N THR A 7 -20.97 5.29 -1.26
CA THR A 7 -19.69 5.55 -0.61
C THR A 7 -18.70 4.47 -1.04
N PRO A 8 -17.50 4.83 -1.54
CA PRO A 8 -16.45 3.85 -1.81
C PRO A 8 -16.08 3.19 -0.48
N ALA A 9 -16.12 1.86 -0.45
CA ALA A 9 -15.57 1.09 0.66
C ALA A 9 -14.04 1.31 0.67
N SER A 10 -13.63 2.31 1.43
CA SER A 10 -12.22 2.54 1.75
C SER A 10 -11.76 1.39 2.63
N ALA A 11 -11.07 0.42 2.04
CA ALA A 11 -10.43 -0.68 2.76
C ALA A 11 -9.13 -0.23 3.46
N GLY A 12 -9.01 1.06 3.76
CA GLY A 12 -8.04 1.58 4.71
C GLY A 12 -8.59 1.37 6.12
N ARG A 13 -8.16 0.32 6.81
CA ARG A 13 -8.45 0.18 8.23
C ARG A 13 -7.68 1.27 8.97
N SER A 14 -8.39 2.30 9.40
CA SER A 14 -7.87 3.33 10.29
C SER A 14 -7.27 2.69 11.54
N LEU A 15 -6.13 3.19 11.99
CA LEU A 15 -5.50 2.81 13.27
C LEU A 15 -6.42 3.02 14.48
N SER A 16 -7.48 3.82 14.37
CA SER A 16 -8.51 3.95 15.43
C SER A 16 -9.18 2.62 15.79
N SER A 17 -9.13 1.59 14.93
CA SER A 17 -9.60 0.26 15.28
C SER A 17 -8.67 -0.50 16.25
N TYR A 18 -7.42 -0.04 16.41
CA TYR A 18 -6.47 -0.63 17.36
C TYR A 18 -6.57 -0.02 18.77
N PHE A 19 -7.06 1.22 18.85
CA PHE A 19 -7.20 1.95 20.11
C PHE A 19 -8.67 2.27 20.33
N ASN A 20 -9.52 1.48 20.67
CA ASN A 20 -10.95 1.64 21.01
C ASN A 20 -11.36 3.09 21.45
N LEU A 21 -11.06 4.11 20.60
CA LEU A 21 -11.17 5.54 20.91
C LEU A 21 -12.60 6.12 20.71
N ASP A 22 -13.53 5.32 20.16
CA ASP A 22 -14.91 5.77 19.86
C ASP A 22 -15.96 5.36 20.92
N ALA A 23 -15.57 5.13 22.18
CA ALA A 23 -16.53 4.89 23.25
C ALA A 23 -16.83 6.19 23.99
N SER A 24 -17.93 6.85 23.65
CA SER A 24 -18.56 7.86 24.52
C SER A 24 -18.80 7.25 25.91
N PRO A 25 -18.39 7.87 27.02
CA PRO A 25 -18.48 7.26 28.32
C PRO A 25 -19.93 7.25 28.83
N ALA A 26 -20.54 6.07 28.84
CA ALA A 26 -21.64 5.81 29.75
C ALA A 26 -21.08 5.72 31.20
N PRO A 27 -21.81 6.15 32.26
CA PRO A 27 -21.28 6.11 33.61
C PRO A 27 -21.07 4.67 34.06
N VAL A 28 -19.80 4.30 34.25
CA VAL A 28 -19.38 2.95 34.66
C VAL A 28 -19.34 2.89 36.16
N PRO A 29 -19.90 1.85 36.83
CA PRO A 29 -19.73 1.65 38.26
C PRO A 29 -18.26 1.36 38.57
N ALA A 30 -17.76 2.01 39.64
CA ALA A 30 -16.36 1.96 40.08
C ALA A 30 -15.97 0.57 40.60
N SER A 31 -15.66 -0.36 39.70
CA SER A 31 -14.92 -1.62 39.99
C SER A 31 -14.61 -2.44 38.74
N ALA A 32 -14.43 -1.83 37.55
CA ALA A 32 -13.78 -2.53 36.45
C ALA A 32 -12.30 -2.21 36.51
N GLN A 33 -11.49 -3.20 36.86
CA GLN A 33 -10.05 -3.16 36.61
C GLN A 33 -9.88 -2.84 35.12
N ALA A 34 -9.36 -1.63 34.83
CA ALA A 34 -9.01 -1.24 33.47
C ALA A 34 -8.04 -2.32 32.94
N SER A 35 -8.53 -3.17 32.05
CA SER A 35 -7.69 -4.14 31.37
C SER A 35 -6.68 -3.32 30.58
N ALA A 36 -5.43 -3.35 30.99
CA ALA A 36 -4.36 -2.63 30.30
C ALA A 36 -4.38 -3.06 28.82
N ALA A 37 -4.28 -2.09 27.92
CA ALA A 37 -4.23 -2.39 26.51
C ALA A 37 -3.14 -3.45 26.24
N PRO A 38 -3.40 -4.43 25.35
CA PRO A 38 -2.45 -5.52 25.11
C PRO A 38 -1.12 -4.95 24.61
N GLY A 39 -0.01 -5.38 25.22
CA GLY A 39 1.33 -4.96 24.82
C GLY A 39 1.69 -5.45 23.42
N LEU A 40 2.75 -4.89 22.83
CA LEU A 40 3.22 -5.20 21.47
C LEU A 40 3.36 -6.71 21.22
N GLU A 41 4.02 -7.42 22.14
CA GLU A 41 4.24 -8.86 22.01
C GLU A 41 2.94 -9.66 21.94
N GLN A 42 1.96 -9.33 22.78
CA GLN A 42 0.66 -9.99 22.79
C GLN A 42 -0.14 -9.71 21.51
N GLN A 43 -0.07 -8.48 21.00
CA GLN A 43 -0.71 -8.12 19.72
C GLN A 43 -0.09 -8.89 18.56
N LEU A 44 1.26 -8.91 18.48
CA LEU A 44 1.98 -9.66 17.45
C LEU A 44 1.70 -11.16 17.52
N ALA A 45 1.70 -11.74 18.71
CA ALA A 45 1.38 -13.17 18.89
C ALA A 45 -0.02 -13.51 18.38
N ARG A 46 -1.02 -12.67 18.67
CA ARG A 46 -2.39 -12.83 18.16
C ARG A 46 -2.46 -12.74 16.63
N LEU A 47 -1.82 -11.74 16.04
CA LEU A 47 -1.79 -11.55 14.58
C LEU A 47 -1.05 -12.67 13.86
N ALA A 48 0.06 -13.13 14.43
CA ALA A 48 0.82 -14.25 13.89
C ALA A 48 0.05 -15.59 13.96
N ALA A 49 -0.73 -15.79 15.04
CA ALA A 49 -1.49 -17.02 15.25
C ALA A 49 -2.64 -17.22 14.26
N SER A 50 -3.21 -16.14 13.71
CA SER A 50 -4.30 -16.23 12.74
C SER A 50 -3.87 -16.86 11.41
N GLY A 51 -2.60 -16.67 11.04
CA GLY A 51 -2.07 -17.15 9.77
C GLY A 51 -2.56 -16.41 8.53
N SER A 52 -3.48 -15.43 8.63
CA SER A 52 -4.03 -14.72 7.47
C SER A 52 -3.03 -13.71 6.89
N PRO A 53 -3.08 -13.43 5.57
CA PRO A 53 -2.28 -12.38 4.96
C PRO A 53 -2.63 -10.98 5.49
N ASP A 54 -3.90 -10.69 5.78
CA ASP A 54 -4.35 -9.41 6.34
C ASP A 54 -3.76 -9.16 7.73
N ASP A 55 -3.77 -10.17 8.60
CA ASP A 55 -3.16 -10.05 9.93
C ASP A 55 -1.62 -10.00 9.85
N ALA A 56 -1.02 -10.62 8.85
CA ALA A 56 0.39 -10.42 8.57
C ALA A 56 0.69 -8.96 8.19
N TYR A 57 -0.16 -8.34 7.35
CA TYR A 57 0.01 -6.92 7.02
C TYR A 57 -0.21 -6.01 8.22
N ALA A 58 -1.18 -6.35 9.08
CA ALA A 58 -1.40 -5.63 10.33
C ALA A 58 -0.19 -5.76 11.29
N ALA A 59 0.44 -6.94 11.37
CA ALA A 59 1.66 -7.13 12.17
C ALA A 59 2.85 -6.35 11.59
N TYR A 60 3.00 -6.31 10.26
CA TYR A 60 4.01 -5.48 9.61
C TYR A 60 3.80 -4.00 9.98
N ASN A 61 2.60 -3.45 9.76
CA ASN A 61 2.29 -2.06 10.04
C ASN A 61 2.55 -1.70 11.50
N LEU A 62 2.13 -2.55 12.44
CA LEU A 62 2.36 -2.34 13.87
C LEU A 62 3.86 -2.23 14.21
N LEU A 63 4.71 -3.06 13.60
CA LEU A 63 6.15 -3.02 13.80
C LEU A 63 6.79 -1.82 13.09
N ASP A 64 6.34 -1.49 11.90
CA ASP A 64 6.84 -0.36 11.12
C ASP A 64 6.50 0.97 11.81
N ASP A 65 5.27 1.12 12.33
CA ASP A 65 4.86 2.26 13.15
C ASP A 65 5.73 2.40 14.40
N CYS A 66 6.07 1.31 15.07
CA CYS A 66 6.96 1.35 16.23
C CYS A 66 8.39 1.77 15.85
N ILE A 67 8.92 1.29 14.74
CA ILE A 67 10.23 1.70 14.22
C ILE A 67 10.23 3.19 13.88
N LEU A 68 9.21 3.64 13.17
CA LEU A 68 9.06 5.03 12.75
C LEU A 68 8.91 5.95 13.96
N PHE A 69 8.05 5.58 14.92
CA PHE A 69 7.84 6.35 16.13
C PHE A 69 9.11 6.46 16.98
N GLN A 70 9.89 5.37 17.13
CA GLN A 70 11.18 5.43 17.82
C GLN A 70 12.18 6.38 17.15
N LYS A 71 12.10 6.51 15.82
CA LYS A 71 12.98 7.38 15.03
C LYS A 71 12.55 8.83 15.04
N GLU A 72 11.25 9.10 14.89
CA GLU A 72 10.70 10.45 14.62
C GLU A 72 9.90 11.03 15.78
N GLY A 73 9.48 10.21 16.76
CA GLY A 73 8.62 10.64 17.88
C GLY A 73 7.17 10.95 17.47
N ARG A 74 6.78 10.57 16.25
CA ARG A 74 5.44 10.77 15.66
C ARG A 74 5.15 9.74 14.59
N LEU A 75 3.90 9.68 14.13
CA LEU A 75 3.43 8.86 13.01
C LEU A 75 2.90 9.76 11.89
N PRO A 76 3.73 10.15 10.90
CA PRO A 76 3.36 11.14 9.88
C PRO A 76 2.16 10.71 9.03
N GLU A 77 2.01 9.43 8.70
CA GLU A 77 0.87 8.94 7.92
C GLU A 77 -0.44 9.12 8.69
N LEU A 78 -0.46 8.77 9.99
CA LEU A 78 -1.61 8.99 10.87
C LEU A 78 -1.97 10.48 10.99
N GLU A 79 -0.96 11.33 11.17
CA GLU A 79 -1.16 12.79 11.26
C GLU A 79 -1.70 13.37 9.96
N PHE A 80 -1.20 12.89 8.82
CA PHE A 80 -1.67 13.29 7.49
C PHE A 80 -3.14 12.87 7.26
N GLU A 81 -3.49 11.62 7.57
CA GLU A 81 -4.85 11.11 7.39
C GLU A 81 -5.88 11.85 8.24
N ARG A 82 -5.50 12.21 9.47
CA ARG A 82 -6.37 12.94 10.40
C ARG A 82 -6.38 14.46 10.18
N GLY A 83 -5.38 14.99 9.46
CA GLY A 83 -5.16 16.42 9.35
C GLY A 83 -4.77 17.10 10.67
N SER A 84 -4.25 16.36 11.66
CA SER A 84 -3.83 16.86 12.96
C SER A 84 -2.67 16.07 13.54
N GLU A 85 -1.82 16.72 14.31
CA GLU A 85 -0.72 16.08 15.03
C GLU A 85 -1.21 15.09 16.10
N MET A 86 -0.34 14.15 16.47
CA MET A 86 -0.58 13.28 17.62
C MET A 86 -0.65 14.08 18.92
N THR A 87 -1.65 13.80 19.74
CA THR A 87 -1.77 14.35 21.07
C THR A 87 -0.68 13.81 22.01
N ALA A 88 -0.48 14.49 23.16
CA ALA A 88 0.48 14.05 24.18
C ALA A 88 0.15 12.63 24.70
N ASP A 89 -1.13 12.34 24.92
CA ASP A 89 -1.57 11.03 25.43
C ASP A 89 -1.34 9.92 24.40
N GLU A 90 -1.58 10.18 23.12
CA GLU A 90 -1.29 9.23 22.04
C GLU A 90 0.22 8.96 21.90
N LYS A 91 1.04 10.00 22.04
CA LYS A 91 2.51 9.82 22.05
C LYS A 91 2.97 8.97 23.23
N ILE A 92 2.41 9.18 24.43
CA ILE A 92 2.71 8.35 25.61
C ILE A 92 2.26 6.91 25.40
N ALA A 93 1.06 6.69 24.85
CA ALA A 93 0.53 5.36 24.58
C ALA A 93 1.40 4.64 23.55
N GLN A 94 1.78 5.30 22.44
CA GLN A 94 2.64 4.75 21.41
C GLN A 94 4.05 4.45 21.95
N GLN A 95 4.61 5.36 22.75
CA GLN A 95 5.90 5.13 23.40
C GLN A 95 5.87 3.88 24.30
N SER A 96 4.80 3.73 25.11
CA SER A 96 4.62 2.56 25.96
C SER A 96 4.49 1.27 25.16
N LEU A 97 3.71 1.29 24.08
CA LEU A 97 3.52 0.14 23.19
C LEU A 97 4.85 -0.31 22.56
N CYS A 98 5.65 0.64 22.09
CA CYS A 98 6.88 0.39 21.33
C CYS A 98 8.14 0.27 22.20
N ALA A 99 8.04 0.44 23.55
CA ALA A 99 9.19 0.52 24.46
C ALA A 99 10.11 -0.73 24.41
N ASN A 100 9.53 -1.91 24.20
CA ASN A 100 10.25 -3.19 24.20
C ASN A 100 10.46 -3.78 22.80
N LEU A 101 10.44 -2.95 21.76
CA LEU A 101 10.69 -3.41 20.38
C LEU A 101 12.13 -3.93 20.25
N THR A 102 12.28 -5.19 19.91
CA THR A 102 13.56 -5.89 19.77
C THR A 102 14.05 -5.90 18.32
N GLU A 103 15.36 -6.04 18.09
CA GLU A 103 15.93 -6.18 16.74
C GLU A 103 15.39 -7.42 16.00
N ARG A 104 15.09 -8.49 16.72
CA ARG A 104 14.44 -9.68 16.14
C ARG A 104 13.05 -9.33 15.58
N GLN A 105 12.25 -8.56 16.30
CA GLN A 105 10.92 -8.11 15.83
C GLN A 105 11.04 -7.15 14.65
N LYS A 106 12.00 -6.21 14.68
CA LYS A 106 12.26 -5.32 13.56
C LYS A 106 12.61 -6.10 12.28
N SER A 107 13.41 -7.16 12.39
CA SER A 107 13.74 -8.02 11.25
C SER A 107 12.55 -8.87 10.81
N ALA A 108 11.78 -9.44 11.75
CA ALA A 108 10.63 -10.29 11.45
C ALA A 108 9.49 -9.55 10.73
N ARG A 109 9.45 -8.21 10.77
CA ARG A 109 8.46 -7.43 10.02
C ARG A 109 8.48 -7.71 8.52
N LEU A 110 9.66 -8.01 7.97
CA LEU A 110 9.80 -8.30 6.54
C LEU A 110 9.15 -9.63 6.15
N ASP A 111 9.19 -10.64 7.03
CA ASP A 111 8.50 -11.92 6.80
C ASP A 111 6.98 -11.72 6.80
N PHE A 112 6.47 -10.86 7.67
CA PHE A 112 5.06 -10.49 7.69
C PHE A 112 4.65 -9.75 6.41
N LEU A 113 5.47 -8.80 5.97
CA LEU A 113 5.22 -8.06 4.72
C LEU A 113 5.26 -8.98 3.49
N GLU A 114 6.25 -9.86 3.42
CA GLU A 114 6.35 -10.82 2.32
C GLU A 114 5.13 -11.74 2.26
N LYS A 115 4.65 -12.22 3.41
CA LYS A 115 3.44 -13.04 3.51
C LYS A 115 2.20 -12.27 3.04
N ALA A 116 2.05 -11.02 3.47
CA ALA A 116 0.95 -10.15 3.06
C ALA A 116 0.96 -9.88 1.55
N ALA A 117 2.13 -9.54 1.00
CA ALA A 117 2.30 -9.28 -0.42
C ALA A 117 2.03 -10.52 -1.28
N LYS A 118 2.51 -11.70 -0.88
CA LYS A 118 2.17 -12.98 -1.51
C LYS A 118 0.68 -13.31 -1.42
N GLY A 119 0.03 -12.93 -0.34
CA GLY A 119 -1.41 -13.10 -0.13
C GLY A 119 -2.28 -12.10 -0.86
N GLY A 120 -1.69 -11.13 -1.55
CA GLY A 120 -2.42 -10.14 -2.35
C GLY A 120 -3.11 -9.06 -1.54
N VAL A 121 -2.67 -8.79 -0.31
CA VAL A 121 -3.22 -7.71 0.51
C VAL A 121 -2.94 -6.36 -0.16
N ALA A 122 -3.96 -5.52 -0.29
CA ALA A 122 -3.85 -4.21 -0.92
C ALA A 122 -2.75 -3.36 -0.27
N GLY A 123 -1.88 -2.75 -1.08
CA GLY A 123 -0.75 -1.95 -0.64
C GLY A 123 0.49 -2.74 -0.19
N ALA A 124 0.35 -4.03 0.17
CA ALA A 124 1.47 -4.83 0.69
C ALA A 124 2.58 -5.03 -0.36
N SER A 125 2.22 -5.27 -1.63
CA SER A 125 3.20 -5.43 -2.72
C SER A 125 3.96 -4.13 -2.98
N THR A 126 3.30 -2.99 -2.89
CA THR A 126 3.92 -1.66 -3.00
C THR A 126 4.89 -1.40 -1.84
N ARG A 127 4.47 -1.71 -0.61
CA ARG A 127 5.36 -1.62 0.56
C ARG A 127 6.57 -2.54 0.41
N PHE A 128 6.36 -3.82 -0.01
CA PHE A 128 7.45 -4.77 -0.25
C PHE A 128 8.47 -4.23 -1.27
N PHE A 129 8.00 -3.63 -2.37
CA PHE A 129 8.87 -2.99 -3.36
C PHE A 129 9.64 -1.80 -2.78
N HIS A 130 9.03 -1.01 -1.90
CA HIS A 130 9.68 0.16 -1.31
C HIS A 130 10.64 -0.18 -0.16
N GLU A 131 10.43 -1.27 0.57
CA GLU A 131 11.36 -1.74 1.60
C GLU A 131 12.73 -2.10 1.02
N GLY A 132 12.76 -2.69 -0.15
CA GLY A 132 14.00 -3.19 -0.73
C GLY A 132 14.37 -4.60 -0.22
N PRO A 133 15.42 -5.21 -0.82
CA PRO A 133 15.92 -6.49 -0.36
C PRO A 133 16.45 -6.36 1.08
N PHE A 134 16.06 -7.28 1.95
CA PHE A 134 16.44 -7.30 3.39
C PHE A 134 15.99 -6.06 4.18
N GLY A 135 15.02 -5.27 3.68
CA GLY A 135 14.63 -3.99 4.28
C GLY A 135 15.68 -2.88 4.09
N ASP A 136 16.56 -3.04 3.11
CA ASP A 136 17.63 -2.09 2.80
C ASP A 136 17.74 -1.86 1.29
N ARG A 137 17.20 -0.73 0.82
CA ARG A 137 17.28 -0.36 -0.60
C ARG A 137 18.71 -0.12 -1.09
N SER A 138 19.66 0.16 -0.20
CA SER A 138 21.06 0.36 -0.61
C SER A 138 21.67 -0.92 -1.18
N ALA A 139 21.16 -2.10 -0.79
CA ALA A 139 21.56 -3.39 -1.32
C ALA A 139 21.35 -3.53 -2.83
N LEU A 140 20.36 -2.82 -3.40
CA LEU A 140 20.11 -2.79 -4.84
C LEU A 140 21.30 -2.26 -5.65
N ARG A 141 22.09 -1.36 -5.06
CA ARG A 141 23.28 -0.75 -5.68
C ARG A 141 24.58 -1.35 -5.17
N SER A 142 24.65 -1.66 -3.88
CA SER A 142 25.88 -2.19 -3.26
C SER A 142 26.12 -3.67 -3.57
N ARG A 143 25.04 -4.43 -3.89
CA ARG A 143 25.09 -5.86 -4.19
C ARG A 143 24.18 -6.23 -5.36
N PRO A 144 24.29 -5.56 -6.54
CA PRO A 144 23.31 -5.68 -7.64
C PRO A 144 23.20 -7.10 -8.20
N ASP A 145 24.28 -7.89 -8.16
CA ASP A 145 24.39 -9.25 -8.71
C ASP A 145 24.25 -10.35 -7.65
N ASP A 146 23.99 -9.98 -6.38
CA ASP A 146 23.72 -10.96 -5.32
C ASP A 146 22.47 -11.78 -5.70
N PRO A 147 22.54 -13.12 -5.71
CA PRO A 147 21.38 -13.96 -6.07
C PRO A 147 20.11 -13.67 -5.28
N LEU A 148 20.23 -13.30 -4.00
CA LEU A 148 19.09 -12.96 -3.16
C LEU A 148 18.49 -11.60 -3.54
N VAL A 149 19.32 -10.64 -3.94
CA VAL A 149 18.86 -9.34 -4.46
C VAL A 149 18.16 -9.53 -5.81
N LEU A 150 18.70 -10.36 -6.70
CA LEU A 150 18.07 -10.69 -7.98
C LEU A 150 16.72 -11.39 -7.79
N ALA A 151 16.67 -12.39 -6.88
CA ALA A 151 15.44 -13.08 -6.55
C ALA A 151 14.38 -12.11 -5.97
N TRP A 152 14.79 -11.21 -5.08
CA TRP A 152 13.91 -10.18 -4.54
C TRP A 152 13.36 -9.25 -5.63
N LYS A 153 14.20 -8.77 -6.56
CA LYS A 153 13.76 -7.93 -7.71
C LYS A 153 12.67 -8.61 -8.51
N GLN A 154 12.90 -9.89 -8.86
CA GLN A 154 11.92 -10.68 -9.61
C GLN A 154 10.60 -10.84 -8.86
N GLN A 155 10.68 -11.17 -7.58
CA GLN A 155 9.51 -11.35 -6.72
C GLN A 155 8.72 -10.04 -6.56
N ALA A 156 9.39 -8.93 -6.28
CA ALA A 156 8.75 -7.63 -6.08
C ALA A 156 7.99 -7.17 -7.32
N VAL A 157 8.61 -7.29 -8.51
CA VAL A 157 7.96 -6.94 -9.78
C VAL A 157 6.80 -7.89 -10.10
N ALA A 158 6.96 -9.20 -9.84
CA ALA A 158 5.89 -10.18 -10.08
C ALA A 158 4.66 -9.90 -9.19
N GLN A 159 4.85 -9.65 -7.91
CA GLN A 159 3.76 -9.32 -6.98
C GLN A 159 3.03 -8.04 -7.37
N LEU A 160 3.77 -6.97 -7.68
CA LEU A 160 3.18 -5.73 -8.18
C LEU A 160 2.39 -5.95 -9.47
N THR A 161 2.92 -6.77 -10.39
CA THR A 161 2.24 -7.07 -11.67
C THR A 161 0.90 -7.77 -11.43
N VAL A 162 0.86 -8.74 -10.52
CA VAL A 162 -0.38 -9.45 -10.16
C VAL A 162 -1.41 -8.45 -9.59
N GLN A 163 -1.01 -7.57 -8.69
CA GLN A 163 -1.91 -6.57 -8.10
C GLN A 163 -2.35 -5.51 -9.10
N ALA A 164 -1.44 -5.03 -9.94
CA ALA A 164 -1.77 -4.08 -11.01
C ALA A 164 -2.75 -4.68 -12.04
N ASP A 165 -2.59 -5.96 -12.38
CA ASP A 165 -3.52 -6.68 -13.25
C ASP A 165 -4.90 -6.91 -12.60
N GLN A 166 -5.03 -6.73 -11.28
CA GLN A 166 -6.30 -6.63 -10.54
C GLN A 166 -6.79 -5.19 -10.35
N ALA A 167 -6.12 -4.23 -11.00
CA ALA A 167 -6.40 -2.80 -10.94
C ALA A 167 -6.17 -2.16 -9.56
N GLU A 168 -5.24 -2.71 -8.76
CA GLU A 168 -4.81 -2.08 -7.51
C GLU A 168 -3.97 -0.84 -7.85
N LEU A 169 -4.47 0.35 -7.43
CA LEU A 169 -3.97 1.65 -7.90
C LEU A 169 -2.52 1.93 -7.52
N SER A 170 -2.10 1.56 -6.31
CA SER A 170 -0.73 1.81 -5.86
C SER A 170 0.28 0.97 -6.62
N SER A 171 -0.07 -0.27 -6.97
CA SER A 171 0.76 -1.14 -7.81
C SER A 171 0.84 -0.66 -9.25
N LEU A 172 -0.28 -0.17 -9.82
CA LEU A 172 -0.30 0.47 -11.15
C LEU A 172 0.66 1.67 -11.19
N GLY A 173 0.55 2.58 -10.21
CA GLY A 173 1.41 3.76 -10.11
C GLY A 173 2.88 3.40 -9.92
N THR A 174 3.17 2.43 -9.05
CA THR A 174 4.53 1.98 -8.78
C THR A 174 5.18 1.36 -10.01
N LEU A 175 4.46 0.49 -10.75
CA LEU A 175 4.99 -0.11 -11.98
C LEU A 175 5.13 0.90 -13.12
N MET A 176 4.19 1.82 -13.27
CA MET A 176 4.33 2.91 -14.23
C MET A 176 5.65 3.65 -14.00
N MET A 177 5.87 4.11 -12.77
CA MET A 177 7.09 4.83 -12.40
C MET A 177 8.35 3.99 -12.53
N ALA A 178 8.30 2.71 -12.16
CA ALA A 178 9.43 1.80 -12.23
C ALA A 178 9.91 1.55 -13.68
N TYR A 179 8.99 1.57 -14.66
CA TYR A 179 9.31 1.36 -16.08
C TYR A 179 9.57 2.65 -16.87
N LEU A 180 9.37 3.85 -16.29
CA LEU A 180 9.63 5.13 -16.98
C LEU A 180 11.11 5.37 -17.28
N ALA A 181 12.01 4.87 -16.45
CA ALA A 181 13.45 5.08 -16.58
C ALA A 181 14.23 3.84 -16.13
N ASP A 182 15.52 3.81 -16.48
CA ASP A 182 16.41 2.80 -15.92
C ASP A 182 16.56 3.01 -14.42
N GLY A 183 16.22 1.99 -13.67
CA GLY A 183 16.29 1.99 -12.20
C GLY A 183 17.06 0.79 -11.64
N ASP A 184 17.18 0.79 -10.31
CA ASP A 184 17.89 -0.28 -9.60
C ASP A 184 17.12 -1.62 -9.65
N VAL A 185 15.78 -1.58 -9.84
CA VAL A 185 14.92 -2.78 -9.85
C VAL A 185 14.53 -3.20 -11.26
N THR A 186 14.11 -2.26 -12.09
CA THR A 186 13.65 -2.49 -13.48
C THR A 186 14.48 -1.67 -14.46
N LYS A 187 14.55 -2.13 -15.69
CA LYS A 187 15.02 -1.31 -16.81
C LYS A 187 13.84 -0.56 -17.43
N LYS A 188 14.13 0.56 -18.12
CA LYS A 188 13.13 1.32 -18.87
C LYS A 188 12.38 0.38 -19.84
N ASP A 189 11.06 0.48 -19.81
CA ASP A 189 10.15 -0.24 -20.70
C ASP A 189 8.96 0.70 -21.00
N ALA A 190 9.14 1.57 -21.99
CA ALA A 190 8.16 2.58 -22.33
C ALA A 190 6.78 1.99 -22.69
N PRO A 191 6.66 0.88 -23.45
CA PRO A 191 5.38 0.21 -23.68
C PRO A 191 4.65 -0.20 -22.40
N LYS A 192 5.36 -0.79 -21.42
CA LYS A 192 4.75 -1.15 -20.13
C LYS A 192 4.36 0.08 -19.33
N ALA A 193 5.25 1.06 -19.22
CA ALA A 193 4.96 2.31 -18.52
C ALA A 193 3.70 2.98 -19.07
N TYR A 194 3.58 3.06 -20.40
CA TYR A 194 2.43 3.65 -21.08
C TYR A 194 1.14 2.84 -20.85
N GLY A 195 1.21 1.51 -20.87
CA GLY A 195 0.06 0.66 -20.58
C GLY A 195 -0.49 0.86 -19.17
N TYR A 196 0.38 0.96 -18.17
CA TYR A 196 -0.04 1.25 -16.78
C TYR A 196 -0.54 2.68 -16.61
N LEU A 197 0.06 3.65 -17.29
CA LEU A 197 -0.42 5.04 -17.33
C LEU A 197 -1.85 5.14 -17.85
N LEU A 198 -2.13 4.50 -18.98
CA LEU A 198 -3.48 4.48 -19.55
C LEU A 198 -4.49 3.80 -18.62
N ALA A 199 -4.10 2.70 -17.97
CA ALA A 199 -4.95 2.04 -16.98
C ALA A 199 -5.26 2.96 -15.79
N LEU A 200 -4.26 3.66 -15.24
CA LEU A 200 -4.45 4.65 -14.19
C LEU A 200 -5.41 5.76 -14.62
N ARG A 201 -5.23 6.28 -15.84
CA ARG A 201 -6.12 7.30 -16.39
C ARG A 201 -7.57 6.80 -16.43
N MET A 202 -7.81 5.62 -17.01
CA MET A 202 -9.16 5.06 -17.13
C MET A 202 -9.81 4.83 -15.76
N VAL A 203 -9.06 4.27 -14.80
CA VAL A 203 -9.58 4.06 -13.45
C VAL A 203 -9.85 5.38 -12.74
N HIS A 204 -8.99 6.40 -12.91
CA HIS A 204 -9.24 7.72 -12.33
C HIS A 204 -10.44 8.42 -12.94
N ASP A 205 -10.68 8.27 -14.26
CA ASP A 205 -11.89 8.80 -14.89
C ASP A 205 -13.17 8.20 -14.30
N ASP A 206 -13.11 6.95 -13.80
CA ASP A 206 -14.25 6.27 -13.17
C ASP A 206 -14.50 6.69 -11.70
N ILE A 207 -13.47 7.14 -10.97
CA ILE A 207 -13.57 7.43 -9.52
C ILE A 207 -13.56 8.92 -9.20
N LEU A 208 -13.12 9.78 -10.12
CA LEU A 208 -13.05 11.22 -9.89
C LEU A 208 -14.45 11.83 -9.83
N THR A 209 -14.62 12.77 -8.90
CA THR A 209 -15.85 13.56 -8.83
C THR A 209 -15.96 14.51 -10.03
N PRO A 210 -17.18 14.81 -10.50
CA PRO A 210 -17.38 15.78 -11.59
C PRO A 210 -16.66 17.11 -11.33
N GLY A 211 -15.86 17.56 -12.31
CA GLY A 211 -15.07 18.80 -12.19
C GLY A 211 -13.66 18.61 -11.66
N SER A 212 -13.28 17.43 -11.18
CA SER A 212 -11.89 17.13 -10.82
C SER A 212 -11.04 16.85 -12.05
N THR A 213 -9.78 17.26 -12.00
CA THR A 213 -8.82 17.03 -13.08
C THR A 213 -8.11 15.70 -12.89
N ASN A 214 -8.15 14.85 -13.91
CA ASN A 214 -7.40 13.59 -13.90
C ASN A 214 -5.88 13.89 -14.02
N PRO A 215 -5.02 13.47 -13.07
CA PRO A 215 -3.59 13.73 -13.10
C PRO A 215 -2.85 12.99 -14.23
N TYR A 216 -3.52 12.02 -14.87
CA TYR A 216 -2.93 11.17 -15.94
C TYR A 216 -3.39 11.59 -17.35
N GLN A 217 -3.67 12.89 -17.57
CA GLN A 217 -4.09 13.41 -18.88
C GLN A 217 -2.97 13.32 -19.93
N ASP A 218 -3.35 13.14 -21.19
CA ASP A 218 -2.41 13.09 -22.34
C ASP A 218 -1.50 14.30 -22.43
N SER A 219 -1.97 15.48 -22.03
CA SER A 219 -1.19 16.72 -22.07
C SER A 219 0.13 16.65 -21.29
N TYR A 220 0.18 15.81 -20.22
CA TYR A 220 1.38 15.64 -19.41
C TYR A 220 2.26 14.47 -19.89
N TRP A 221 1.69 13.50 -20.62
CA TRP A 221 2.34 12.22 -20.88
C TRP A 221 2.47 11.88 -22.37
N HIS A 222 2.13 12.82 -23.29
CA HIS A 222 2.20 12.59 -24.74
C HIS A 222 3.59 12.15 -25.22
N TRP A 223 4.66 12.66 -24.58
CA TRP A 223 6.03 12.29 -24.89
C TRP A 223 6.29 10.78 -24.76
N LEU A 224 5.68 10.13 -23.77
CA LEU A 224 5.84 8.69 -23.56
C LEU A 224 5.15 7.90 -24.69
N ARG A 225 3.98 8.37 -25.14
CA ARG A 225 3.29 7.78 -26.30
C ARG A 225 4.12 7.94 -27.58
N ASP A 226 4.72 9.09 -27.77
CA ASP A 226 5.45 9.44 -29.00
C ASP A 226 6.78 8.66 -29.13
N GLU A 227 7.27 8.01 -28.06
CA GLU A 227 8.37 7.03 -28.10
C GLU A 227 7.96 5.65 -28.67
N LEU A 228 6.65 5.37 -28.83
CA LEU A 228 6.14 4.05 -29.14
C LEU A 228 5.76 3.88 -30.62
N THR A 229 5.98 2.68 -31.16
CA THR A 229 5.40 2.31 -32.45
C THR A 229 3.87 2.16 -32.34
N PRO A 230 3.13 2.25 -33.48
CA PRO A 230 1.69 2.02 -33.47
C PRO A 230 1.26 0.68 -32.85
N GLU A 231 2.04 -0.38 -33.10
CA GLU A 231 1.77 -1.71 -32.56
C GLU A 231 1.96 -1.74 -31.03
N GLN A 232 2.99 -1.07 -30.52
CA GLN A 232 3.22 -0.93 -29.06
C GLN A 232 2.11 -0.11 -28.40
N GLN A 233 1.67 0.98 -29.05
CA GLN A 233 0.53 1.78 -28.57
C GLN A 233 -0.75 0.93 -28.50
N ALA A 234 -1.06 0.16 -29.55
CA ALA A 234 -2.23 -0.72 -29.59
C ALA A 234 -2.17 -1.80 -28.47
N ALA A 235 -1.01 -2.40 -28.24
CA ALA A 235 -0.81 -3.38 -27.17
C ALA A 235 -0.98 -2.75 -25.76
N ALA A 236 -0.47 -1.53 -25.55
CA ALA A 236 -0.63 -0.77 -24.31
C ALA A 236 -2.11 -0.43 -24.03
N VAL A 237 -2.85 0.02 -25.05
CA VAL A 237 -4.29 0.30 -24.97
C VAL A 237 -5.07 -0.97 -24.63
N SER A 238 -4.76 -2.10 -25.30
CA SER A 238 -5.40 -3.39 -25.01
C SER A 238 -5.20 -3.82 -23.56
N ARG A 239 -3.99 -3.68 -23.03
CA ARG A 239 -3.69 -3.98 -21.61
C ARG A 239 -4.47 -3.04 -20.67
N ALA A 240 -4.45 -1.75 -20.93
CA ALA A 240 -5.16 -0.77 -20.12
C ALA A 240 -6.66 -1.05 -20.05
N ASN A 241 -7.28 -1.36 -21.19
CA ASN A 241 -8.69 -1.75 -21.25
C ASN A 241 -8.99 -2.99 -20.40
N ALA A 242 -8.13 -4.01 -20.45
CA ALA A 242 -8.30 -5.22 -19.65
C ALA A 242 -8.24 -4.93 -18.14
N ILE A 243 -7.33 -4.06 -17.71
CA ILE A 243 -7.20 -3.64 -16.29
C ILE A 243 -8.41 -2.80 -15.88
N ALA A 244 -8.81 -1.80 -16.68
CA ALA A 244 -9.97 -0.95 -16.38
C ALA A 244 -11.27 -1.76 -16.34
N ALA A 245 -11.43 -2.78 -17.20
CA ALA A 245 -12.58 -3.67 -17.15
C ALA A 245 -12.66 -4.45 -15.83
N LYS A 246 -11.53 -4.94 -15.30
CA LYS A 246 -11.48 -5.60 -13.99
C LYS A 246 -11.82 -4.61 -12.85
N PHE A 247 -11.29 -3.39 -12.91
CA PHE A 247 -11.66 -2.36 -11.94
C PHE A 247 -13.16 -2.15 -11.89
N ARG A 248 -13.79 -1.93 -13.05
CA ARG A 248 -15.24 -1.72 -13.17
C ARG A 248 -16.04 -2.91 -12.66
N GLN A 249 -15.60 -4.13 -12.96
CA GLN A 249 -16.21 -5.35 -12.43
C GLN A 249 -16.19 -5.39 -10.89
N HIS A 250 -15.03 -5.09 -10.28
CA HIS A 250 -14.88 -5.06 -8.82
C HIS A 250 -15.68 -3.93 -8.16
N ALA A 251 -15.77 -2.78 -8.83
CA ALA A 251 -16.51 -1.61 -8.37
C ALA A 251 -18.03 -1.68 -8.65
N GLY A 252 -18.51 -2.70 -9.36
CA GLY A 252 -19.92 -2.80 -9.77
C GLY A 252 -20.36 -1.75 -10.79
N LEU A 253 -19.40 -1.21 -11.56
CA LEU A 253 -19.65 -0.22 -12.60
C LEU A 253 -20.03 -0.87 -13.93
N PRO A 254 -20.76 -0.17 -14.84
CA PRO A 254 -21.10 -0.71 -16.16
C PRO A 254 -19.81 -0.96 -16.98
N ALA A 255 -19.86 -1.98 -17.86
CA ALA A 255 -18.75 -2.27 -18.77
C ALA A 255 -18.45 -1.06 -19.67
N LEU A 256 -17.17 -0.99 -20.14
CA LEU A 256 -16.79 -0.04 -21.19
C LEU A 256 -17.58 -0.38 -22.45
N GLY A 257 -18.30 0.60 -23.02
CA GLY A 257 -19.02 0.47 -24.28
C GLY A 257 -18.07 0.46 -25.49
#